data_5b246f9f05540a54dc1db77b0549bdcd
#
_entry.id   5b246f9f05540a54dc1db77b0549bdcd
#
_cell.length_a   1.000
_cell.length_b   1.000
_cell.length_c   1.000
_cell.angle_alpha   90.00
_cell.angle_beta   90.00
_cell.angle_gamma   90.00
#
_symmetry.space_group_name_H-M   'P 1'
#
loop_
_entity.id
_entity.type
_entity.pdbx_description
1 polymer ?
#
loop_
_entity_poly.entity_id
_entity_poly.type
_entity_poly.pdbx_seq_one_letter_code
_entity_poly.pdbx_strand_id
1 'polypeptide(L)'
;MTYATLRIIREEHAALSAMLRSILLLLAQHRRQGTLPEFAALRAMLFYVDEFPEKRHHRKETDLLFPMLRARTPLAHKILDHLDGDHASGEKSIRDLEHALLGFEMMGEPRRQAFEDAAKDYVSFYLAHMAMEEEHILPLAEMVLSDDDWHVLDNAFGANCDPLTGYEPDQDYRALFTRIVGIVPAPFGLGESSPTDTIGKGTSKGTSKGIAAWLNPNRSESHETS
;
A
#
# COMPACT_ATOMS: atom_id res chain seq x y z
N MET A 1 21.56 -9.92 11.53
CA MET A 1 20.46 -10.63 10.82
C MET A 1 19.37 -9.62 10.59
N THR A 2 18.75 -9.57 9.44
CA THR A 2 17.63 -8.65 9.23
C THR A 2 16.34 -9.38 9.60
N TYR A 3 15.57 -8.88 10.55
CA TYR A 3 14.31 -9.46 10.98
C TYR A 3 13.27 -9.39 9.84
N ALA A 4 12.42 -10.43 9.72
CA ALA A 4 11.45 -10.52 8.65
C ALA A 4 10.41 -9.39 8.72
N THR A 5 9.99 -9.00 9.92
CA THR A 5 9.07 -7.88 10.17
C THR A 5 9.55 -6.58 9.53
N LEU A 6 10.82 -6.19 9.72
CA LEU A 6 11.36 -4.95 9.16
C LEU A 6 11.32 -4.94 7.62
N ARG A 7 11.55 -6.10 7.01
CA ARG A 7 11.44 -6.24 5.56
C ARG A 7 9.99 -6.17 5.11
N ILE A 8 9.08 -6.87 5.79
CA ILE A 8 7.64 -6.90 5.46
C ILE A 8 7.05 -5.49 5.56
N ILE A 9 7.27 -4.78 6.66
CA ILE A 9 6.77 -3.40 6.84
C ILE A 9 7.25 -2.52 5.69
N ARG A 10 8.55 -2.52 5.35
CA ARG A 10 9.08 -1.71 4.25
C ARG A 10 8.52 -2.10 2.88
N GLU A 11 8.30 -3.40 2.63
CA GLU A 11 7.70 -3.87 1.38
C GLU A 11 6.23 -3.43 1.27
N GLU A 12 5.45 -3.53 2.35
CA GLU A 12 4.07 -3.07 2.43
C GLU A 12 3.96 -1.54 2.30
N HIS A 13 4.84 -0.76 2.96
CA HIS A 13 4.95 0.69 2.78
C HIS A 13 5.29 1.09 1.34
N ALA A 14 6.22 0.39 0.71
CA ALA A 14 6.58 0.64 -0.69
C ALA A 14 5.39 0.38 -1.62
N ALA A 15 4.65 -0.72 -1.41
CA ALA A 15 3.47 -1.07 -2.17
C ALA A 15 2.34 -0.04 -1.98
N LEU A 16 2.06 0.35 -0.73
CA LEU A 16 1.08 1.38 -0.39
C LEU A 16 1.47 2.73 -0.99
N SER A 17 2.73 3.14 -0.88
CA SER A 17 3.24 4.39 -1.46
C SER A 17 3.05 4.42 -2.98
N ALA A 18 3.32 3.31 -3.67
CA ALA A 18 3.10 3.19 -5.11
C ALA A 18 1.60 3.31 -5.46
N MET A 19 0.73 2.63 -4.71
CA MET A 19 -0.71 2.68 -4.86
C MET A 19 -1.25 4.11 -4.69
N LEU A 20 -0.91 4.77 -3.59
CA LEU A 20 -1.37 6.12 -3.27
C LEU A 20 -0.92 7.14 -4.33
N ARG A 21 0.35 7.09 -4.76
CA ARG A 21 0.85 7.95 -5.84
C ARG A 21 0.15 7.68 -7.17
N SER A 22 -0.19 6.42 -7.46
CA SER A 22 -0.92 6.05 -8.68
C SER A 22 -2.31 6.66 -8.73
N ILE A 23 -3.02 6.78 -7.60
CA ILE A 23 -4.30 7.49 -7.51
C ILE A 23 -4.13 8.94 -8.00
N LEU A 24 -3.14 9.67 -7.47
CA LEU A 24 -2.90 11.07 -7.85
C LEU A 24 -2.50 11.23 -9.32
N LEU A 25 -1.68 10.32 -9.83
CA LEU A 25 -1.25 10.34 -11.23
C LEU A 25 -2.43 10.09 -12.17
N LEU A 26 -3.29 9.13 -11.85
CA LEU A 26 -4.51 8.82 -12.61
C LEU A 26 -5.44 10.04 -12.65
N LEU A 27 -5.70 10.66 -11.50
CA LEU A 27 -6.52 11.87 -11.41
C LEU A 27 -5.94 13.03 -12.23
N ALA A 28 -4.62 13.28 -12.10
CA ALA A 28 -3.94 14.31 -12.86
C ALA A 28 -3.97 14.07 -14.37
N GLN A 29 -3.86 12.82 -14.82
CA GLN A 29 -3.97 12.46 -16.22
C GLN A 29 -5.37 12.78 -16.77
N HIS A 30 -6.42 12.31 -16.10
CA HIS A 30 -7.80 12.56 -16.52
C HIS A 30 -8.19 14.05 -16.49
N ARG A 31 -7.65 14.80 -15.51
CA ARG A 31 -7.83 16.26 -15.49
C ARG A 31 -7.20 16.94 -16.70
N ARG A 32 -5.98 16.56 -17.09
CA ARG A 32 -5.32 17.11 -18.29
C ARG A 32 -6.05 16.77 -19.58
N GLN A 33 -6.66 15.60 -19.64
CA GLN A 33 -7.41 15.12 -20.81
C GLN A 33 -8.86 15.66 -20.86
N GLY A 34 -9.33 16.30 -19.81
CA GLY A 34 -10.73 16.72 -19.69
C GLY A 34 -11.71 15.55 -19.66
N THR A 35 -11.29 14.38 -19.16
CA THR A 35 -12.08 13.15 -19.07
C THR A 35 -12.40 12.79 -17.62
N LEU A 36 -13.41 11.96 -17.41
CA LEU A 36 -13.68 11.37 -16.10
C LEU A 36 -12.76 10.14 -15.89
N PRO A 37 -12.29 9.91 -14.65
CA PRO A 37 -11.51 8.71 -14.32
C PRO A 37 -12.43 7.48 -14.36
N GLU A 38 -11.80 6.30 -14.45
CA GLU A 38 -12.54 5.06 -14.22
C GLU A 38 -12.82 4.90 -12.73
N PHE A 39 -14.03 5.23 -12.30
CA PHE A 39 -14.43 5.20 -10.90
C PHE A 39 -14.32 3.82 -10.26
N ALA A 40 -14.56 2.76 -11.04
CA ALA A 40 -14.42 1.40 -10.54
C ALA A 40 -12.97 1.06 -10.14
N ALA A 41 -11.97 1.66 -10.82
CA ALA A 41 -10.57 1.54 -10.47
C ALA A 41 -10.27 2.26 -9.16
N LEU A 42 -10.68 3.52 -9.07
CA LEU A 42 -10.48 4.32 -7.85
C LEU A 42 -11.13 3.66 -6.63
N ARG A 43 -12.35 3.13 -6.77
CA ARG A 43 -13.00 2.37 -5.70
C ARG A 43 -12.19 1.13 -5.30
N ALA A 44 -11.67 0.39 -6.28
CA ALA A 44 -10.85 -0.79 -6.00
C ALA A 44 -9.56 -0.43 -5.25
N MET A 45 -8.92 0.68 -5.63
CA MET A 45 -7.70 1.17 -4.98
C MET A 45 -7.97 1.63 -3.54
N LEU A 46 -9.04 2.40 -3.29
CA LEU A 46 -9.40 2.85 -1.94
C LEU A 46 -9.85 1.67 -1.06
N PHE A 47 -10.61 0.74 -1.60
CA PHE A 47 -11.01 -0.47 -0.88
C PHE A 47 -9.79 -1.31 -0.48
N TYR A 48 -8.77 -1.44 -1.35
CA TYR A 48 -7.52 -2.08 -0.96
C TYR A 48 -6.86 -1.37 0.23
N VAL A 49 -6.80 -0.03 0.21
CA VAL A 49 -6.19 0.76 1.29
C VAL A 49 -6.91 0.53 2.62
N ASP A 50 -8.25 0.47 2.61
CA ASP A 50 -9.04 0.16 3.82
C ASP A 50 -8.81 -1.28 4.32
N GLU A 51 -8.79 -2.27 3.41
CA GLU A 51 -8.74 -3.69 3.80
C GLU A 51 -7.35 -4.16 4.24
N PHE A 52 -6.27 -3.67 3.63
CA PHE A 52 -4.93 -4.20 3.89
C PHE A 52 -4.09 -3.28 4.80
N PRO A 53 -3.74 -2.04 4.45
CA PRO A 53 -3.01 -1.17 5.36
C PRO A 53 -3.77 -0.89 6.65
N GLU A 54 -4.99 -0.37 6.56
CA GLU A 54 -5.73 0.08 7.74
C GLU A 54 -6.10 -1.07 8.70
N LYS A 55 -6.67 -2.16 8.16
CA LYS A 55 -7.20 -3.24 9.01
C LYS A 55 -6.20 -4.31 9.39
N ARG A 56 -5.13 -4.51 8.63
CA ARG A 56 -4.16 -5.58 8.87
C ARG A 56 -2.81 -5.08 9.34
N HIS A 57 -2.23 -4.10 8.64
CA HIS A 57 -0.90 -3.58 8.92
C HIS A 57 -0.88 -2.71 10.18
N HIS A 58 -1.58 -1.58 10.18
CA HIS A 58 -1.61 -0.62 11.29
C HIS A 58 -2.10 -1.24 12.60
N ARG A 59 -3.05 -2.20 12.50
CA ARG A 59 -3.51 -2.91 13.68
C ARG A 59 -2.39 -3.69 14.38
N LYS A 60 -1.46 -4.30 13.62
CA LYS A 60 -0.34 -5.03 14.23
C LYS A 60 0.71 -4.10 14.80
N GLU A 61 0.89 -2.93 14.22
CA GLU A 61 1.74 -1.90 14.83
C GLU A 61 1.15 -1.41 16.14
N THR A 62 -0.11 -1.02 16.15
CA THR A 62 -0.82 -0.55 17.36
C THR A 62 -0.94 -1.64 18.44
N ASP A 63 -1.25 -2.88 18.06
CA ASP A 63 -1.53 -3.95 19.03
C ASP A 63 -0.24 -4.67 19.53
N LEU A 64 0.85 -4.66 18.75
CA LEU A 64 2.06 -5.43 19.05
C LEU A 64 3.33 -4.58 19.07
N LEU A 65 3.73 -3.96 17.94
CA LEU A 65 5.01 -3.28 17.81
C LEU A 65 5.11 -2.07 18.77
N PHE A 66 4.10 -1.21 18.78
CA PHE A 66 4.12 0.00 19.62
C PHE A 66 4.12 -0.30 21.10
N PRO A 67 3.28 -1.23 21.64
CA PRO A 67 3.36 -1.64 23.05
C PRO A 67 4.71 -2.23 23.43
N MET A 68 5.32 -3.06 22.57
CA MET A 68 6.65 -3.62 22.84
C MET A 68 7.71 -2.51 22.92
N LEU A 69 7.70 -1.55 22.00
CA LEU A 69 8.60 -0.39 22.04
C LEU A 69 8.40 0.46 23.29
N ARG A 70 7.16 0.74 23.67
CA ARG A 70 6.85 1.49 24.90
C ARG A 70 7.41 0.82 26.16
N ALA A 71 7.35 -0.51 26.19
CA ALA A 71 7.89 -1.29 27.31
C ALA A 71 9.43 -1.27 27.37
N ARG A 72 10.12 -1.06 26.26
CA ARG A 72 11.60 -1.08 26.15
C ARG A 72 12.25 0.28 26.33
N THR A 73 11.60 1.36 25.89
CA THR A 73 12.21 2.69 25.95
C THR A 73 11.18 3.83 25.98
N PRO A 74 11.41 4.84 26.85
CA PRO A 74 10.58 6.04 26.85
C PRO A 74 10.86 6.97 25.65
N LEU A 75 11.94 6.77 24.90
CA LEU A 75 12.34 7.62 23.78
C LEU A 75 11.30 7.61 22.65
N ALA A 76 10.58 6.48 22.50
CA ALA A 76 9.57 6.31 21.46
C ALA A 76 8.20 6.95 21.82
N HIS A 77 7.90 7.22 23.10
CA HIS A 77 6.53 7.50 23.55
C HIS A 77 5.86 8.63 22.75
N LYS A 78 6.54 9.76 22.56
CA LYS A 78 5.95 10.92 21.87
C LYS A 78 5.62 10.64 20.41
N ILE A 79 6.50 9.89 19.71
CA ILE A 79 6.29 9.54 18.31
C ILE A 79 5.19 8.50 18.21
N LEU A 80 5.20 7.49 19.09
CA LEU A 80 4.16 6.47 19.14
C LEU A 80 2.79 7.06 19.49
N ASP A 81 2.69 8.07 20.36
CA ASP A 81 1.43 8.77 20.65
C ASP A 81 0.88 9.50 19.41
N HIS A 82 1.78 10.02 18.57
CA HIS A 82 1.40 10.65 17.30
C HIS A 82 0.90 9.62 16.29
N LEU A 83 1.65 8.52 16.09
CA LEU A 83 1.30 7.45 15.16
C LEU A 83 0.00 6.71 15.57
N ASP A 84 -0.21 6.46 16.87
CA ASP A 84 -1.49 5.93 17.38
C ASP A 84 -2.66 6.87 17.06
N GLY A 85 -2.44 8.19 17.14
CA GLY A 85 -3.41 9.20 16.73
C GLY A 85 -3.71 9.16 15.23
N ASP A 86 -2.66 8.93 14.43
CA ASP A 86 -2.78 8.77 12.98
C ASP A 86 -3.58 7.51 12.63
N HIS A 87 -3.29 6.36 13.25
CA HIS A 87 -4.04 5.12 13.05
C HIS A 87 -5.51 5.28 13.46
N ALA A 88 -5.78 5.91 14.61
CA ALA A 88 -7.16 6.14 15.08
C ALA A 88 -7.97 7.03 14.13
N SER A 89 -7.32 7.95 13.40
CA SER A 89 -7.97 8.81 12.42
C SER A 89 -8.03 8.21 11.02
N GLY A 90 -7.16 7.26 10.70
CA GLY A 90 -7.01 6.66 9.37
C GLY A 90 -8.29 6.02 8.85
N GLU A 91 -8.92 5.17 9.65
CA GLU A 91 -10.20 4.55 9.30
C GLU A 91 -11.31 5.55 8.98
N LYS A 92 -11.34 6.70 9.65
CA LYS A 92 -12.31 7.74 9.33
C LYS A 92 -11.93 8.41 8.03
N SER A 93 -10.67 8.72 7.86
CA SER A 93 -10.15 9.46 6.70
C SER A 93 -10.34 8.69 5.38
N ILE A 94 -10.13 7.36 5.38
CA ILE A 94 -10.39 6.55 4.19
C ILE A 94 -11.88 6.51 3.85
N ARG A 95 -12.77 6.41 4.85
CA ARG A 95 -14.23 6.46 4.63
C ARG A 95 -14.71 7.81 4.13
N ASP A 96 -14.15 8.89 4.65
CA ASP A 96 -14.45 10.25 4.15
C ASP A 96 -13.99 10.41 2.69
N LEU A 97 -12.84 9.83 2.32
CA LEU A 97 -12.34 9.84 0.96
C LEU A 97 -13.20 8.99 0.01
N GLU A 98 -13.64 7.80 0.43
CA GLU A 98 -14.59 6.97 -0.32
C GLU A 98 -15.92 7.68 -0.53
N HIS A 99 -16.43 8.37 0.50
CA HIS A 99 -17.63 9.18 0.38
C HIS A 99 -17.46 10.35 -0.61
N ALA A 100 -16.30 11.01 -0.59
CA ALA A 100 -15.98 12.06 -1.55
C ALA A 100 -15.90 11.52 -2.98
N LEU A 101 -15.33 10.31 -3.18
CA LEU A 101 -15.32 9.61 -4.47
C LEU A 101 -16.73 9.31 -4.96
N LEU A 102 -17.59 8.78 -4.08
CA LEU A 102 -19.00 8.54 -4.41
C LEU A 102 -19.70 9.84 -4.84
N GLY A 103 -19.45 10.92 -4.12
CA GLY A 103 -19.97 12.25 -4.50
C GLY A 103 -19.52 12.70 -5.88
N PHE A 104 -18.22 12.49 -6.22
CA PHE A 104 -17.69 12.79 -7.55
C PHE A 104 -18.31 11.90 -8.64
N GLU A 105 -18.46 10.61 -8.38
CA GLU A 105 -19.09 9.67 -9.34
C GLU A 105 -20.55 10.01 -9.62
N MET A 106 -21.31 10.33 -8.59
CA MET A 106 -22.76 10.60 -8.71
C MET A 106 -23.09 12.00 -9.26
N MET A 107 -22.28 12.99 -8.91
CA MET A 107 -22.57 14.40 -9.22
C MET A 107 -21.65 14.97 -10.32
N GLY A 108 -20.60 14.26 -10.69
CA GLY A 108 -19.68 14.65 -11.75
C GLY A 108 -18.78 15.84 -11.40
N GLU A 109 -18.46 16.63 -12.40
CA GLU A 109 -17.47 17.72 -12.36
C GLU A 109 -17.59 18.68 -11.16
N PRO A 110 -18.78 19.07 -10.67
CA PRO A 110 -18.91 19.93 -9.48
C PRO A 110 -18.27 19.35 -8.20
N ARG A 111 -18.07 18.05 -8.13
CA ARG A 111 -17.46 17.37 -6.97
C ARG A 111 -16.02 16.91 -7.19
N ARG A 112 -15.48 17.05 -8.40
CA ARG A 112 -14.12 16.63 -8.75
C ARG A 112 -13.07 17.26 -7.83
N GLN A 113 -13.10 18.59 -7.71
CA GLN A 113 -12.08 19.33 -6.96
C GLN A 113 -12.04 18.86 -5.50
N ALA A 114 -13.21 18.72 -4.87
CA ALA A 114 -13.30 18.29 -3.47
C ALA A 114 -12.71 16.88 -3.27
N PHE A 115 -12.97 15.95 -4.18
CA PHE A 115 -12.38 14.62 -4.13
C PHE A 115 -10.86 14.65 -4.35
N GLU A 116 -10.40 15.39 -5.36
CA GLU A 116 -8.97 15.46 -5.68
C GLU A 116 -8.14 16.11 -4.55
N ASP A 117 -8.71 17.11 -3.86
CA ASP A 117 -8.05 17.73 -2.71
C ASP A 117 -8.02 16.77 -1.52
N ALA A 118 -9.14 16.11 -1.21
CA ALA A 118 -9.17 15.06 -0.18
C ALA A 118 -8.19 13.92 -0.47
N ALA A 119 -8.06 13.49 -1.72
CA ALA A 119 -7.10 12.47 -2.12
C ALA A 119 -5.64 12.92 -1.93
N LYS A 120 -5.32 14.18 -2.25
CA LYS A 120 -3.97 14.74 -2.01
C LYS A 120 -3.63 14.81 -0.53
N ASP A 121 -4.56 15.28 0.28
CA ASP A 121 -4.37 15.40 1.73
C ASP A 121 -4.15 14.02 2.35
N TYR A 122 -4.98 13.04 1.98
CA TYR A 122 -4.85 11.65 2.42
C TYR A 122 -3.50 11.03 2.02
N VAL A 123 -3.09 11.18 0.76
CA VAL A 123 -1.81 10.66 0.28
C VAL A 123 -0.63 11.31 0.99
N SER A 124 -0.68 12.65 1.16
CA SER A 124 0.39 13.38 1.86
C SER A 124 0.53 12.94 3.31
N PHE A 125 -0.60 12.75 3.99
CA PHE A 125 -0.66 12.26 5.36
C PHE A 125 0.02 10.88 5.49
N TYR A 126 -0.38 9.90 4.67
CA TYR A 126 0.18 8.55 4.78
C TYR A 126 1.64 8.43 4.36
N LEU A 127 2.08 9.22 3.37
CA LEU A 127 3.50 9.26 3.03
C LEU A 127 4.36 9.82 4.16
N ALA A 128 3.86 10.82 4.90
CA ALA A 128 4.54 11.36 6.06
C ALA A 128 4.54 10.39 7.25
N HIS A 129 3.42 9.70 7.48
CA HIS A 129 3.26 8.66 8.49
C HIS A 129 4.28 7.52 8.30
N MET A 130 4.29 6.88 7.13
CA MET A 130 5.25 5.82 6.83
C MET A 130 6.71 6.28 6.92
N ALA A 131 7.01 7.51 6.48
CA ALA A 131 8.36 8.06 6.62
C ALA A 131 8.77 8.20 8.09
N MET A 132 7.86 8.62 8.98
CA MET A 132 8.14 8.73 10.42
C MET A 132 8.43 7.38 11.04
N GLU A 133 7.73 6.32 10.65
CA GLU A 133 7.99 4.95 11.10
C GLU A 133 9.34 4.45 10.61
N GLU A 134 9.62 4.57 9.33
CA GLU A 134 10.87 4.11 8.73
C GLU A 134 12.10 4.86 9.24
N GLU A 135 11.98 6.16 9.50
CA GLU A 135 13.09 7.00 9.95
C GLU A 135 13.35 6.90 11.46
N HIS A 136 12.32 6.66 12.27
CA HIS A 136 12.43 6.76 13.72
C HIS A 136 12.06 5.48 14.46
N ILE A 137 10.97 4.81 14.07
CA ILE A 137 10.45 3.65 14.80
C ILE A 137 11.21 2.38 14.45
N LEU A 138 11.36 2.06 13.17
CA LEU A 138 12.03 0.83 12.76
C LEU A 138 13.50 0.76 13.21
N PRO A 139 14.32 1.82 13.10
CA PRO A 139 15.68 1.80 13.61
C PRO A 139 15.75 1.69 15.14
N LEU A 140 14.81 2.34 15.86
CA LEU A 140 14.75 2.22 17.31
C LEU A 140 14.34 0.81 17.74
N ALA A 141 13.37 0.22 17.05
CA ALA A 141 12.94 -1.16 17.29
C ALA A 141 14.13 -2.15 17.14
N GLU A 142 14.92 -1.99 16.08
CA GLU A 142 16.12 -2.81 15.84
C GLU A 142 17.16 -2.72 16.98
N MET A 143 17.23 -1.56 17.64
CA MET A 143 18.17 -1.34 18.75
C MET A 143 17.70 -1.88 20.10
N VAL A 144 16.36 -1.89 20.35
CA VAL A 144 15.86 -2.11 21.72
C VAL A 144 15.04 -3.38 21.91
N LEU A 145 14.48 -3.97 20.84
CA LEU A 145 13.70 -5.18 20.93
C LEU A 145 14.60 -6.41 21.05
N SER A 146 14.14 -7.40 21.84
CA SER A 146 14.82 -8.67 22.01
C SER A 146 14.48 -9.64 20.85
N ASP A 147 15.26 -10.73 20.74
CA ASP A 147 14.98 -11.80 19.77
C ASP A 147 13.59 -12.43 19.99
N ASP A 148 13.13 -12.54 21.24
CA ASP A 148 11.79 -13.04 21.56
C ASP A 148 10.68 -12.09 21.06
N ASP A 149 10.87 -10.77 21.21
CA ASP A 149 9.95 -9.76 20.67
C ASP A 149 9.87 -9.87 19.14
N TRP A 150 11.03 -9.98 18.48
CA TRP A 150 11.11 -10.15 17.03
C TRP A 150 10.45 -11.43 16.55
N HIS A 151 10.61 -12.54 17.29
CA HIS A 151 9.94 -13.79 16.93
C HIS A 151 8.40 -13.66 16.92
N VAL A 152 7.84 -12.94 17.89
CA VAL A 152 6.40 -12.66 17.94
C VAL A 152 5.97 -11.79 16.75
N LEU A 153 6.74 -10.71 16.47
CA LEU A 153 6.45 -9.79 15.38
C LEU A 153 6.58 -10.47 14.01
N ASP A 154 7.63 -11.27 13.77
CA ASP A 154 7.86 -11.98 12.53
C ASP A 154 6.69 -12.94 12.20
N ASN A 155 6.17 -13.64 13.22
CA ASN A 155 4.99 -14.49 13.05
C ASN A 155 3.73 -13.67 12.73
N ALA A 156 3.54 -12.54 13.42
CA ALA A 156 2.35 -11.70 13.23
C ALA A 156 2.35 -11.01 11.86
N PHE A 157 3.44 -10.33 11.49
CA PHE A 157 3.54 -9.62 10.21
C PHE A 157 3.65 -10.58 9.02
N GLY A 158 4.28 -11.76 9.19
CA GLY A 158 4.31 -12.81 8.18
C GLY A 158 2.93 -13.31 7.76
N ALA A 159 1.91 -13.14 8.61
CA ALA A 159 0.52 -13.48 8.30
C ALA A 159 -0.24 -12.38 7.53
N ASN A 160 0.36 -11.22 7.21
CA ASN A 160 -0.31 -10.17 6.42
C ASN A 160 -0.61 -10.63 5.00
N CYS A 161 0.35 -11.29 4.37
CA CYS A 161 0.22 -11.84 3.03
C CYS A 161 -0.36 -10.84 2.04
N ASP A 162 0.15 -9.59 2.05
CA ASP A 162 -0.35 -8.55 1.16
C ASP A 162 -0.06 -8.89 -0.31
N PRO A 163 -1.08 -9.01 -1.17
CA PRO A 163 -0.89 -9.37 -2.57
C PRO A 163 -0.05 -8.37 -3.37
N LEU A 164 -0.01 -7.09 -2.99
CA LEU A 164 0.85 -6.12 -3.66
C LEU A 164 2.34 -6.31 -3.34
N THR A 165 2.67 -7.06 -2.30
CA THR A 165 4.05 -7.47 -2.00
C THR A 165 4.42 -8.84 -2.58
N GLY A 166 3.56 -9.43 -3.41
CA GLY A 166 3.83 -10.65 -4.17
C GLY A 166 3.21 -11.93 -3.62
N TYR A 167 2.35 -11.84 -2.62
CA TYR A 167 1.56 -12.99 -2.16
C TYR A 167 0.35 -13.23 -3.06
N GLU A 168 -0.07 -14.50 -3.17
CA GLU A 168 -1.28 -14.83 -3.91
C GLU A 168 -2.50 -14.31 -3.14
N PRO A 169 -3.39 -13.52 -3.78
CA PRO A 169 -4.59 -13.01 -3.11
C PRO A 169 -5.56 -14.15 -2.81
N ASP A 170 -6.20 -14.07 -1.66
CA ASP A 170 -7.34 -14.91 -1.32
C ASP A 170 -8.40 -14.86 -2.44
N GLN A 171 -9.18 -15.93 -2.58
CA GLN A 171 -10.16 -16.08 -3.66
C GLN A 171 -11.11 -14.88 -3.74
N ASP A 172 -11.53 -14.34 -2.60
CA ASP A 172 -12.47 -13.20 -2.51
C ASP A 172 -11.85 -11.89 -3.02
N TYR A 173 -10.53 -11.72 -2.93
CA TYR A 173 -9.82 -10.52 -3.36
C TYR A 173 -9.22 -10.62 -4.76
N ARG A 174 -9.23 -11.79 -5.39
CA ARG A 174 -8.59 -12.00 -6.70
C ARG A 174 -9.12 -11.06 -7.79
N ALA A 175 -10.44 -10.86 -7.84
CA ALA A 175 -11.07 -9.94 -8.80
C ALA A 175 -10.67 -8.48 -8.56
N LEU A 176 -10.51 -8.07 -7.28
CA LEU A 176 -10.04 -6.74 -6.89
C LEU A 176 -8.63 -6.49 -7.42
N PHE A 177 -7.69 -7.38 -7.13
CA PHE A 177 -6.29 -7.24 -7.55
C PHE A 177 -6.12 -7.29 -9.06
N THR A 178 -6.85 -8.19 -9.75
CA THR A 178 -6.85 -8.21 -11.22
C THR A 178 -7.27 -6.87 -11.80
N ARG A 179 -8.28 -6.24 -11.23
CA ARG A 179 -8.73 -4.91 -11.66
C ARG A 179 -7.69 -3.84 -11.42
N ILE A 180 -7.11 -3.78 -10.21
CA ILE A 180 -6.08 -2.80 -9.86
C ILE A 180 -4.89 -2.89 -10.82
N VAL A 181 -4.35 -4.09 -11.00
CA VAL A 181 -3.19 -4.33 -11.88
C VAL A 181 -3.49 -4.01 -13.33
N GLY A 182 -4.70 -4.32 -13.81
CA GLY A 182 -5.11 -4.07 -15.20
C GLY A 182 -5.32 -2.59 -15.55
N ILE A 183 -5.58 -1.74 -14.56
CA ILE A 183 -5.92 -0.33 -14.78
C ILE A 183 -4.76 0.60 -14.50
N VAL A 184 -3.82 0.20 -13.65
CA VAL A 184 -2.63 1.00 -13.31
C VAL A 184 -1.40 0.42 -14.01
N PRO A 185 -1.22 0.70 -15.34
CA PRO A 185 -0.09 0.17 -16.09
C PRO A 185 1.22 0.80 -15.63
N ALA A 186 2.33 0.11 -15.85
CA ALA A 186 3.64 0.75 -15.75
C ALA A 186 3.70 2.00 -16.68
N PRO A 187 4.38 3.06 -16.28
CA PRO A 187 5.33 3.20 -15.17
C PRO A 187 4.67 3.57 -13.82
N PHE A 188 3.36 3.61 -13.74
CA PHE A 188 2.64 3.98 -12.51
C PHE A 188 2.64 2.86 -11.45
N GLY A 189 3.26 1.72 -11.73
CA GLY A 189 3.89 0.88 -10.72
C GLY A 189 3.32 -0.51 -10.50
N LEU A 190 2.16 -0.90 -11.00
CA LEU A 190 1.53 -2.16 -10.60
C LEU A 190 1.24 -3.13 -11.76
N GLY A 191 1.28 -2.68 -13.01
CA GLY A 191 1.02 -3.48 -14.21
C GLY A 191 2.24 -3.70 -15.09
N GLU A 192 2.11 -4.54 -16.12
CA GLU A 192 3.13 -4.71 -17.17
C GLU A 192 3.28 -3.45 -18.02
N SER A 193 4.51 -3.15 -18.45
CA SER A 193 4.78 -2.04 -19.38
C SER A 193 4.10 -2.27 -20.72
N SER A 194 3.33 -1.30 -21.21
CA SER A 194 2.78 -1.36 -22.56
C SER A 194 3.90 -1.37 -23.61
N PRO A 195 3.76 -2.06 -24.74
CA PRO A 195 4.81 -2.19 -25.76
C PRO A 195 5.28 -0.87 -26.39
N THR A 196 4.61 0.24 -26.10
CA THR A 196 4.90 1.58 -26.68
C THR A 196 5.88 2.42 -25.85
N ASP A 197 6.30 1.97 -24.65
CA ASP A 197 7.14 2.79 -23.76
C ASP A 197 8.65 2.56 -23.91
N THR A 198 9.13 2.09 -25.08
CA THR A 198 10.54 1.82 -25.32
C THR A 198 11.31 3.08 -25.77
N ILE A 199 11.13 4.23 -25.12
CA ILE A 199 12.03 5.39 -25.28
C ILE A 199 12.33 5.98 -23.90
N GLY A 200 13.38 5.47 -23.27
CA GLY A 200 13.94 6.07 -22.05
C GLY A 200 14.58 5.03 -21.13
N LYS A 201 15.86 4.74 -21.33
CA LYS A 201 16.67 3.90 -20.45
C LYS A 201 16.84 4.58 -19.08
N GLY A 202 16.17 4.07 -18.08
CA GLY A 202 16.44 4.35 -16.69
C GLY A 202 16.25 3.07 -15.88
N THR A 203 17.35 2.50 -15.40
CA THR A 203 17.39 1.23 -14.64
C THR A 203 16.74 1.40 -13.27
N SER A 204 15.53 0.89 -13.10
CA SER A 204 14.96 0.56 -11.79
C SER A 204 14.68 -0.94 -11.78
N LYS A 205 15.58 -1.71 -11.18
CA LYS A 205 15.38 -3.13 -10.87
C LYS A 205 14.75 -3.22 -9.47
N GLY A 206 13.52 -3.62 -9.41
CA GLY A 206 12.89 -4.00 -8.13
C GLY A 206 11.37 -3.98 -8.22
N THR A 207 10.73 -5.07 -7.90
CA THR A 207 9.32 -5.31 -7.57
C THR A 207 8.38 -5.86 -8.64
N SER A 208 8.66 -5.72 -9.93
CA SER A 208 7.76 -6.19 -10.99
C SER A 208 7.71 -7.73 -11.19
N LYS A 209 8.62 -8.52 -10.57
CA LYS A 209 8.70 -9.96 -10.85
C LYS A 209 7.65 -10.83 -10.12
N GLY A 210 7.10 -10.39 -9.02
CA GLY A 210 6.15 -11.17 -8.23
C GLY A 210 4.73 -11.19 -8.81
N ILE A 211 4.26 -10.05 -9.27
CA ILE A 211 2.86 -9.88 -9.70
C ILE A 211 2.62 -10.44 -11.10
N ALA A 212 3.61 -10.33 -12.02
CA ALA A 212 3.49 -10.85 -13.38
C ALA A 212 3.41 -12.40 -13.46
N ALA A 213 3.94 -13.10 -12.47
CA ALA A 213 4.04 -14.57 -12.50
C ALA A 213 2.67 -15.27 -12.37
N TRP A 214 1.71 -14.71 -11.62
CA TRP A 214 0.40 -15.33 -11.43
C TRP A 214 -0.70 -14.80 -12.35
N LEU A 215 -0.46 -13.70 -13.06
CA LEU A 215 -1.36 -13.22 -14.12
C LEU A 215 -1.32 -14.09 -15.40
N ASN A 216 -0.37 -15.01 -15.51
CA ASN A 216 -0.24 -15.90 -16.67
C ASN A 216 -0.42 -17.38 -16.26
N PRO A 217 -1.67 -17.87 -16.13
CA PRO A 217 -1.96 -19.24 -15.67
C PRO A 217 -1.52 -20.35 -16.62
N ASN A 218 -1.03 -20.03 -17.84
CA ASN A 218 -0.61 -21.00 -18.83
C ASN A 218 0.90 -21.31 -18.82
N ARG A 219 1.65 -20.92 -17.79
CA ARG A 219 3.08 -21.18 -17.69
C ARG A 219 3.46 -22.26 -16.68
N SER A 220 2.60 -23.24 -16.47
CA SER A 220 2.93 -24.46 -15.75
C SER A 220 2.82 -25.67 -16.67
N GLU A 221 3.86 -26.51 -16.60
CA GLU A 221 3.98 -27.85 -17.14
C GLU A 221 4.55 -28.00 -18.56
N SER A 222 5.88 -27.86 -18.64
CA SER A 222 6.70 -28.73 -19.43
C SER A 222 7.76 -29.37 -18.52
N HIS A 223 7.35 -30.36 -17.74
CA HIS A 223 8.29 -31.35 -17.22
C HIS A 223 8.69 -32.27 -18.37
N GLU A 224 9.91 -32.11 -18.82
CA GLU A 224 10.58 -33.11 -19.67
C GLU A 224 10.74 -34.39 -18.88
N THR A 225 10.10 -35.45 -19.42
CA THR A 225 10.48 -36.84 -19.22
C THR A 225 11.42 -37.23 -20.36
N SER A 226 12.66 -37.44 -20.04
CA SER A 226 13.57 -38.45 -20.66
C SER A 226 14.84 -38.54 -19.86
#